data_b9a0bd50b615a8f4830439c3215240b3
#
_entry.id   b9a0bd50b615a8f4830439c3215240b3
#
_cell.length_a   1.000
_cell.length_b   1.000
_cell.length_c   1.000
_cell.angle_alpha   90.00
_cell.angle_beta   90.00
_cell.angle_gamma   90.00
#
_symmetry.space_group_name_H-M   'P 1'
#
loop_
_entity.id
_entity.type
_entity.pdbx_description
1 polymer ?
#
loop_
_entity_poly.entity_id
_entity_poly.type
_entity_poly.pdbx_seq_one_letter_code
_entity_poly.pdbx_strand_id
1 'polypeptide(L)'
;AGGILASRLVLNLNDPCAYEDTSWIHPVKYVGVWWEMISGKGSWAYTEDVTSVRPGKTDYTACRPSPRHSANTANVRRYIDFAAEHGFDEVLVEGWNIGWEDWELFNKEEVFDFVIPYPDFDLPALSEYARSKGVRLMMHHETSSAVRNYERQMDRAYDLMERHGYDAVKSGYVGSIFPRGEHHYGQWMNNHYLY
;
A
#
# COMPACT_ATOMS: atom_id res chain seq x y z
N ALA A 1 22.43 24.64 -3.56
CA ALA A 1 21.40 23.62 -3.80
C ALA A 1 20.06 23.98 -3.15
N GLY A 2 20.04 24.35 -1.86
CA GLY A 2 18.80 24.67 -1.14
C GLY A 2 17.98 25.84 -1.74
N GLY A 3 18.66 26.88 -2.27
CA GLY A 3 17.97 28.00 -2.89
C GLY A 3 17.26 27.65 -4.19
N ILE A 4 17.76 26.69 -4.94
CA ILE A 4 17.12 26.20 -6.17
C ILE A 4 15.89 25.36 -5.81
N LEU A 5 15.97 24.51 -4.80
CA LEU A 5 14.84 23.71 -4.31
C LEU A 5 13.71 24.57 -3.73
N ALA A 6 14.05 25.71 -3.10
CA ALA A 6 13.09 26.66 -2.58
C ALA A 6 12.53 27.60 -3.66
N SER A 7 13.14 27.63 -4.85
CA SER A 7 12.68 28.46 -5.98
C SER A 7 11.47 27.84 -6.66
N ARG A 8 10.70 28.68 -7.35
CA ARG A 8 9.59 28.20 -8.20
C ARG A 8 10.04 27.54 -9.50
N LEU A 9 11.36 27.32 -9.68
CA LEU A 9 11.91 26.75 -10.89
C LEU A 9 11.33 25.36 -11.18
N VAL A 10 11.21 24.52 -10.16
CA VAL A 10 10.63 23.16 -10.28
C VAL A 10 9.19 23.23 -10.80
N LEU A 11 8.39 24.14 -10.28
CA LEU A 11 7.01 24.33 -10.72
C LEU A 11 6.92 24.84 -12.17
N ASN A 12 7.89 25.65 -12.59
CA ASN A 12 7.93 26.19 -13.95
C ASN A 12 8.35 25.16 -15.02
N LEU A 13 8.88 24.00 -14.59
CA LEU A 13 9.27 22.92 -15.49
C LEU A 13 8.17 21.85 -15.65
N ASN A 14 7.11 21.94 -14.87
CA ASN A 14 5.99 21.04 -14.99
C ASN A 14 5.08 21.42 -16.16
N ASP A 15 4.51 20.45 -16.82
CA ASP A 15 3.42 20.68 -17.74
C ASP A 15 2.21 21.28 -17.03
N PRO A 16 1.38 22.05 -17.73
CA PRO A 16 0.12 22.55 -17.18
C PRO A 16 -0.74 21.38 -16.65
N CYS A 17 -1.48 21.61 -15.57
CA CYS A 17 -2.40 20.62 -15.05
C CYS A 17 -3.40 20.19 -16.14
N ALA A 18 -3.55 18.88 -16.35
CA ALA A 18 -4.49 18.33 -17.33
C ALA A 18 -5.96 18.39 -16.87
N TYR A 19 -6.19 18.61 -15.58
CA TYR A 19 -7.53 18.67 -14.99
C TYR A 19 -7.98 20.13 -14.80
N GLU A 20 -9.21 20.43 -15.23
CA GLU A 20 -9.83 21.74 -15.03
C GLU A 20 -10.27 21.92 -13.56
N ASP A 21 -10.75 20.85 -12.92
CA ASP A 21 -11.14 20.83 -11.51
C ASP A 21 -10.19 19.95 -10.70
N THR A 22 -9.54 20.57 -9.71
CA THR A 22 -8.64 19.90 -8.76
C THR A 22 -9.16 19.99 -7.32
N SER A 23 -10.43 20.35 -7.13
CA SER A 23 -11.04 20.53 -5.80
C SER A 23 -11.09 19.24 -4.98
N TRP A 24 -10.98 18.08 -5.62
CA TRP A 24 -10.89 16.78 -4.98
C TRP A 24 -9.55 16.52 -4.29
N ILE A 25 -8.50 17.28 -4.63
CA ILE A 25 -7.18 17.18 -3.99
C ILE A 25 -7.20 18.01 -2.72
N HIS A 26 -7.11 17.37 -1.58
CA HIS A 26 -7.08 18.02 -0.28
C HIS A 26 -6.13 17.31 0.68
N PRO A 27 -5.51 18.00 1.64
CA PRO A 27 -4.70 17.38 2.68
C PRO A 27 -5.54 16.46 3.55
N VAL A 28 -5.01 15.29 3.86
CA VAL A 28 -5.65 14.32 4.75
C VAL A 28 -4.73 13.99 5.94
N LYS A 29 -5.34 13.74 7.09
CA LYS A 29 -4.65 13.18 8.26
C LYS A 29 -5.00 11.70 8.34
N TYR A 30 -4.00 10.84 8.39
CA TYR A 30 -4.23 9.42 8.53
C TYR A 30 -3.44 8.80 9.68
N VAL A 31 -3.94 7.70 10.19
CA VAL A 31 -3.23 6.78 11.09
C VAL A 31 -3.05 5.45 10.38
N GLY A 32 -1.96 4.74 10.67
CA GLY A 32 -1.62 3.53 9.90
C GLY A 32 -1.37 2.30 10.75
N VAL A 33 -1.89 1.16 10.27
CA VAL A 33 -1.51 -0.18 10.72
C VAL A 33 -0.18 -0.51 10.05
N TRP A 34 0.94 -0.15 10.68
CA TRP A 34 2.30 -0.42 10.20
C TRP A 34 3.35 -0.25 11.30
N TRP A 35 3.14 0.69 12.23
CA TRP A 35 4.13 0.99 13.26
C TRP A 35 4.34 -0.16 14.24
N GLU A 36 3.29 -0.92 14.53
CA GLU A 36 3.39 -2.13 15.34
C GLU A 36 4.27 -3.21 14.69
N MET A 37 4.31 -3.29 13.36
CA MET A 37 5.20 -4.18 12.64
C MET A 37 6.66 -3.70 12.71
N ILE A 38 6.90 -2.40 12.45
CA ILE A 38 8.24 -1.79 12.58
C ILE A 38 8.81 -1.97 13.99
N SER A 39 7.97 -1.84 15.01
CA SER A 39 8.39 -2.01 16.41
C SER A 39 8.51 -3.48 16.86
N GLY A 40 8.26 -4.44 15.96
CA GLY A 40 8.33 -5.88 16.23
C GLY A 40 7.18 -6.43 17.08
N LYS A 41 6.13 -5.64 17.32
CA LYS A 41 4.94 -6.08 18.05
C LYS A 41 3.95 -6.85 17.17
N GLY A 42 3.97 -6.59 15.88
CA GLY A 42 3.13 -7.21 14.87
C GLY A 42 3.94 -7.77 13.70
N SER A 43 3.25 -8.25 12.67
CA SER A 43 3.82 -8.75 11.43
C SER A 43 2.99 -8.30 10.23
N TRP A 44 3.65 -8.04 9.10
CA TRP A 44 2.99 -7.88 7.79
C TRP A 44 2.53 -9.24 7.23
N ALA A 45 3.31 -10.31 7.50
CA ALA A 45 3.02 -11.66 7.02
C ALA A 45 1.81 -12.26 7.74
N TYR A 46 0.91 -12.84 6.94
CA TYR A 46 -0.29 -13.51 7.44
C TYR A 46 0.03 -14.84 8.13
N THR A 47 1.05 -15.56 7.65
CA THR A 47 1.33 -16.92 8.11
C THR A 47 2.84 -17.21 8.20
N GLU A 48 3.19 -18.17 9.03
CA GLU A 48 4.54 -18.76 9.11
C GLU A 48 4.62 -20.12 8.39
N ASP A 49 3.50 -20.64 7.88
CA ASP A 49 3.43 -21.92 7.18
C ASP A 49 4.03 -21.83 5.76
N VAL A 50 4.26 -20.64 5.24
CA VAL A 50 4.81 -20.36 3.90
C VAL A 50 6.05 -19.49 4.04
N THR A 51 7.15 -19.94 3.45
CA THR A 51 8.42 -19.19 3.41
C THR A 51 8.75 -18.61 2.05
N SER A 52 7.97 -18.97 1.02
CA SER A 52 8.12 -18.45 -0.34
C SER A 52 6.77 -18.37 -1.02
N VAL A 53 6.34 -17.15 -1.29
CA VAL A 53 5.08 -16.89 -1.95
C VAL A 53 5.18 -17.10 -3.45
N ARG A 54 4.15 -17.72 -4.02
CA ARG A 54 3.95 -17.81 -5.47
C ARG A 54 2.59 -17.24 -5.79
N PRO A 55 2.50 -16.00 -6.29
CA PRO A 55 1.23 -15.36 -6.63
C PRO A 55 0.38 -16.26 -7.53
N GLY A 56 -0.90 -16.42 -7.20
CA GLY A 56 -1.84 -17.29 -7.91
C GLY A 56 -1.65 -18.80 -7.71
N LYS A 57 -0.66 -19.24 -6.88
CA LYS A 57 -0.41 -20.67 -6.60
C LYS A 57 -0.40 -20.99 -5.11
N THR A 58 0.04 -20.08 -4.27
CA THR A 58 0.03 -20.30 -2.81
C THR A 58 -1.40 -20.26 -2.31
N ASP A 59 -1.83 -21.35 -1.67
CA ASP A 59 -3.17 -21.46 -1.10
C ASP A 59 -3.16 -20.98 0.36
N TYR A 60 -3.51 -19.74 0.56
CA TYR A 60 -3.58 -19.15 1.89
C TYR A 60 -4.76 -19.66 2.73
N THR A 61 -5.77 -20.28 2.11
CA THR A 61 -6.90 -20.84 2.87
C THR A 61 -6.51 -22.09 3.65
N ALA A 62 -5.44 -22.76 3.22
CA ALA A 62 -4.85 -23.90 3.91
C ALA A 62 -3.84 -23.51 5.01
N CYS A 63 -3.47 -22.22 5.09
CA CYS A 63 -2.48 -21.73 6.04
C CYS A 63 -3.15 -21.26 7.35
N ARG A 64 -2.42 -21.39 8.44
CA ARG A 64 -2.85 -20.87 9.74
C ARG A 64 -2.49 -19.39 9.85
N PRO A 65 -3.44 -18.52 10.25
CA PRO A 65 -3.13 -17.13 10.49
C PRO A 65 -2.14 -17.01 11.67
N SER A 66 -1.11 -16.20 11.47
CA SER A 66 -0.22 -15.81 12.56
C SER A 66 -0.96 -14.91 13.55
N PRO A 67 -0.87 -15.17 14.87
CA PRO A 67 -1.46 -14.28 15.86
C PRO A 67 -0.81 -12.89 15.86
N ARG A 68 0.31 -12.73 15.16
CA ARG A 68 1.02 -11.46 15.01
C ARG A 68 0.63 -10.68 13.76
N HIS A 69 -0.17 -11.26 12.85
CA HIS A 69 -0.62 -10.55 11.66
C HIS A 69 -1.46 -9.34 12.03
N SER A 70 -0.95 -8.15 11.75
CA SER A 70 -1.56 -6.89 12.20
C SER A 70 -2.67 -6.39 11.29
N ALA A 71 -2.63 -6.72 10.01
CA ALA A 71 -3.63 -6.28 9.03
C ALA A 71 -4.90 -7.14 9.04
N ASN A 72 -5.29 -7.68 10.19
CA ASN A 72 -6.53 -8.43 10.32
C ASN A 72 -7.74 -7.52 10.56
N THR A 73 -8.92 -8.00 10.18
CA THR A 73 -10.18 -7.26 10.26
C THR A 73 -10.46 -6.69 11.66
N ALA A 74 -10.20 -7.46 12.72
CA ALA A 74 -10.48 -7.01 14.08
C ALA A 74 -9.57 -5.85 14.51
N ASN A 75 -8.28 -5.92 14.20
CA ASN A 75 -7.33 -4.87 14.52
C ASN A 75 -7.60 -3.60 13.70
N VAL A 76 -7.87 -3.74 12.40
CA VAL A 76 -8.18 -2.60 11.52
C VAL A 76 -9.44 -1.86 11.98
N ARG A 77 -10.47 -2.56 12.45
CA ARG A 77 -11.64 -1.92 13.06
C ARG A 77 -11.27 -1.04 14.26
N ARG A 78 -10.34 -1.47 15.11
CA ARG A 78 -9.86 -0.66 16.24
C ARG A 78 -9.17 0.63 15.78
N TYR A 79 -8.41 0.55 14.67
CA TYR A 79 -7.79 1.74 14.07
C TYR A 79 -8.83 2.68 13.46
N ILE A 80 -9.88 2.14 12.84
CA ILE A 80 -10.99 2.94 12.32
C ILE A 80 -11.73 3.66 13.47
N ASP A 81 -12.02 2.97 14.56
CA ASP A 81 -12.65 3.58 15.75
C ASP A 81 -11.78 4.69 16.33
N PHE A 82 -10.48 4.43 16.46
CA PHE A 82 -9.50 5.42 16.91
C PHE A 82 -9.46 6.64 15.97
N ALA A 83 -9.42 6.41 14.68
CA ALA A 83 -9.41 7.48 13.69
C ALA A 83 -10.66 8.37 13.80
N ALA A 84 -11.83 7.76 13.90
CA ALA A 84 -13.11 8.45 14.07
C ALA A 84 -13.15 9.28 15.38
N GLU A 85 -12.68 8.70 16.49
CA GLU A 85 -12.67 9.36 17.81
C GLU A 85 -11.72 10.58 17.83
N HIS A 86 -10.59 10.49 17.12
CA HIS A 86 -9.52 11.50 17.18
C HIS A 86 -9.46 12.42 15.95
N GLY A 87 -10.45 12.37 15.08
CA GLY A 87 -10.55 13.28 13.93
C GLY A 87 -9.48 13.06 12.87
N PHE A 88 -9.11 11.81 12.61
CA PHE A 88 -8.36 11.42 11.43
C PHE A 88 -9.32 11.16 10.26
N ASP A 89 -8.87 11.48 9.06
CA ASP A 89 -9.66 11.35 7.85
C ASP A 89 -9.60 9.91 7.32
N GLU A 90 -8.45 9.25 7.50
CA GLU A 90 -8.17 7.96 6.87
C GLU A 90 -7.37 7.01 7.76
N VAL A 91 -7.48 5.71 7.43
CA VAL A 91 -6.68 4.62 8.00
C VAL A 91 -5.92 3.93 6.89
N LEU A 92 -4.59 4.00 6.93
CA LEU A 92 -3.68 3.22 6.08
C LEU A 92 -3.54 1.81 6.66
N VAL A 93 -3.54 0.78 5.81
CA VAL A 93 -3.27 -0.60 6.24
C VAL A 93 -2.17 -1.20 5.38
N GLU A 94 -0.98 -1.37 5.95
CA GLU A 94 0.07 -2.19 5.35
C GLU A 94 -0.17 -3.67 5.69
N GLY A 95 0.24 -4.58 4.83
CA GLY A 95 0.09 -6.01 5.09
C GLY A 95 -1.29 -6.59 4.75
N TRP A 96 -2.15 -5.84 4.08
CA TRP A 96 -3.52 -6.26 3.79
C TRP A 96 -3.61 -7.34 2.70
N ASN A 97 -2.66 -7.36 1.77
CA ASN A 97 -2.65 -8.16 0.55
C ASN A 97 -1.61 -9.27 0.59
N ILE A 98 -1.76 -10.26 -0.26
CA ILE A 98 -0.86 -11.43 -0.37
C ILE A 98 0.55 -11.01 -0.79
N GLY A 99 1.57 -11.58 -0.13
CA GLY A 99 2.96 -11.49 -0.57
C GLY A 99 4.00 -11.08 0.49
N TRP A 100 3.59 -10.83 1.72
CA TRP A 100 4.48 -10.29 2.76
C TRP A 100 5.37 -11.34 3.45
N GLU A 101 5.24 -12.62 3.16
CA GLU A 101 6.02 -13.67 3.81
C GLU A 101 7.50 -13.68 3.37
N ASP A 102 7.78 -13.24 2.14
CA ASP A 102 9.13 -13.22 1.58
C ASP A 102 9.50 -11.94 0.82
N TRP A 103 8.81 -10.84 1.10
CA TRP A 103 8.98 -9.56 0.41
C TRP A 103 10.37 -8.92 0.63
N GLU A 104 10.99 -9.15 1.79
CA GLU A 104 12.29 -8.57 2.15
C GLU A 104 13.47 -9.20 1.41
N LEU A 105 13.26 -10.30 0.72
CA LEU A 105 14.35 -11.02 0.05
C LEU A 105 14.90 -10.30 -1.19
N PHE A 106 14.17 -9.35 -1.76
CA PHE A 106 14.55 -8.50 -2.90
C PHE A 106 15.12 -9.25 -4.12
N ASN A 107 14.83 -10.53 -4.25
CA ASN A 107 15.34 -11.39 -5.29
C ASN A 107 14.24 -11.98 -6.19
N LYS A 108 13.01 -11.57 -6.00
CA LYS A 108 11.84 -12.04 -6.75
C LYS A 108 11.16 -10.89 -7.48
N GLU A 109 10.83 -11.11 -8.73
CA GLU A 109 10.05 -10.15 -9.51
C GLU A 109 8.56 -10.17 -9.13
N GLU A 110 8.01 -11.34 -8.81
CA GLU A 110 6.60 -11.50 -8.46
C GLU A 110 6.45 -11.73 -6.96
N VAL A 111 6.25 -10.64 -6.21
CA VAL A 111 6.15 -10.71 -4.75
C VAL A 111 4.72 -10.52 -4.29
N PHE A 112 4.06 -9.44 -4.70
CA PHE A 112 2.74 -9.06 -4.24
C PHE A 112 1.63 -9.32 -5.27
N ASP A 113 0.44 -9.63 -4.76
CA ASP A 113 -0.82 -9.48 -5.47
C ASP A 113 -1.53 -8.23 -4.94
N PHE A 114 -1.85 -7.29 -5.83
CA PHE A 114 -2.47 -6.01 -5.46
C PHE A 114 -4.00 -6.02 -5.50
N VAL A 115 -4.59 -7.21 -5.63
CA VAL A 115 -6.05 -7.40 -5.77
C VAL A 115 -6.60 -8.34 -4.71
N ILE A 116 -5.78 -9.28 -4.23
CA ILE A 116 -6.22 -10.33 -3.32
C ILE A 116 -5.80 -10.01 -1.88
N PRO A 117 -6.76 -9.75 -0.97
CA PRO A 117 -6.48 -9.59 0.44
C PRO A 117 -6.13 -10.94 1.08
N TYR A 118 -5.48 -10.88 2.25
CA TYR A 118 -5.35 -12.05 3.10
C TYR A 118 -6.72 -12.53 3.62
N PRO A 119 -6.86 -13.83 3.97
CA PRO A 119 -8.15 -14.41 4.37
C PRO A 119 -8.80 -13.77 5.62
N ASP A 120 -8.00 -13.16 6.49
CA ASP A 120 -8.46 -12.49 7.71
C ASP A 120 -8.70 -10.98 7.53
N PHE A 121 -8.51 -10.45 6.31
CA PHE A 121 -8.77 -9.06 5.95
C PHE A 121 -10.05 -8.96 5.10
N ASP A 122 -11.17 -8.68 5.76
CA ASP A 122 -12.46 -8.49 5.08
C ASP A 122 -12.58 -7.07 4.53
N LEU A 123 -12.02 -6.87 3.32
CA LEU A 123 -11.98 -5.57 2.65
C LEU A 123 -13.37 -4.94 2.46
N PRO A 124 -14.41 -5.66 1.96
CA PRO A 124 -15.76 -5.11 1.86
C PRO A 124 -16.33 -4.63 3.19
N ALA A 125 -16.27 -5.48 4.21
CA ALA A 125 -16.80 -5.15 5.54
C ALA A 125 -16.04 -3.99 6.21
N LEU A 126 -14.73 -3.90 6.01
CA LEU A 126 -13.91 -2.80 6.54
C LEU A 126 -14.21 -1.49 5.83
N SER A 127 -14.38 -1.50 4.52
CA SER A 127 -14.74 -0.30 3.75
C SER A 127 -16.11 0.25 4.15
N GLU A 128 -17.09 -0.63 4.35
CA GLU A 128 -18.41 -0.24 4.85
C GLU A 128 -18.35 0.30 6.28
N TYR A 129 -17.60 -0.40 7.14
CA TYR A 129 -17.43 0.02 8.53
C TYR A 129 -16.77 1.40 8.66
N ALA A 130 -15.68 1.63 7.93
CA ALA A 130 -15.00 2.91 7.92
C ALA A 130 -15.95 4.03 7.47
N ARG A 131 -16.69 3.81 6.39
CA ARG A 131 -17.67 4.76 5.88
C ARG A 131 -18.76 5.07 6.91
N SER A 132 -19.24 4.06 7.63
CA SER A 132 -20.25 4.24 8.70
C SER A 132 -19.75 5.09 9.85
N LYS A 133 -18.42 5.20 10.03
CA LYS A 133 -17.75 6.02 11.06
C LYS A 133 -17.30 7.40 10.54
N GLY A 134 -17.53 7.70 9.26
CA GLY A 134 -17.04 8.92 8.63
C GLY A 134 -15.54 8.93 8.36
N VAL A 135 -14.92 7.76 8.32
CA VAL A 135 -13.49 7.54 8.02
C VAL A 135 -13.36 6.82 6.69
N ARG A 136 -12.28 7.06 5.95
CA ARG A 136 -11.94 6.30 4.75
C ARG A 136 -10.76 5.37 5.01
N LEU A 137 -10.60 4.39 4.14
CA LEU A 137 -9.38 3.59 4.10
C LEU A 137 -8.44 4.14 3.02
N MET A 138 -7.16 4.26 3.35
CA MET A 138 -6.10 4.58 2.40
C MET A 138 -5.47 3.28 1.92
N MET A 139 -5.37 3.11 0.61
CA MET A 139 -4.76 1.93 0.02
C MET A 139 -3.24 1.94 0.19
N HIS A 140 -2.65 0.77 0.28
CA HIS A 140 -1.19 0.59 0.33
C HIS A 140 -0.73 -0.37 -0.77
N HIS A 141 0.19 0.12 -1.61
CA HIS A 141 0.85 -0.67 -2.65
C HIS A 141 2.36 -0.66 -2.41
N GLU A 142 2.86 -1.59 -1.58
CA GLU A 142 4.29 -1.89 -1.54
C GLU A 142 4.65 -2.74 -2.76
N THR A 143 5.53 -2.23 -3.61
CA THR A 143 5.89 -2.92 -4.85
C THR A 143 7.12 -3.82 -4.72
N SER A 144 7.85 -3.74 -3.60
CA SER A 144 9.16 -4.39 -3.41
C SER A 144 10.10 -4.15 -4.61
N SER A 145 9.99 -2.98 -5.23
CA SER A 145 10.71 -2.57 -6.44
C SER A 145 10.46 -3.45 -7.68
N ALA A 146 9.44 -4.31 -7.66
CA ALA A 146 9.07 -5.18 -8.76
C ALA A 146 8.14 -4.46 -9.74
N VAL A 147 8.72 -3.53 -10.52
CA VAL A 147 7.99 -2.61 -11.42
C VAL A 147 7.04 -3.36 -12.35
N ARG A 148 7.54 -4.38 -13.05
CA ARG A 148 6.72 -5.15 -14.01
C ARG A 148 5.54 -5.87 -13.36
N ASN A 149 5.75 -6.37 -12.14
CA ASN A 149 4.68 -7.03 -11.40
C ASN A 149 3.57 -6.04 -11.04
N TYR A 150 3.95 -4.85 -10.60
CA TYR A 150 3.00 -3.78 -10.28
C TYR A 150 2.25 -3.28 -11.52
N GLU A 151 2.96 -2.94 -12.59
CA GLU A 151 2.36 -2.42 -13.84
C GLU A 151 1.34 -3.40 -14.45
N ARG A 152 1.62 -4.71 -14.43
CA ARG A 152 0.67 -5.73 -14.90
C ARG A 152 -0.63 -5.80 -14.12
N GLN A 153 -0.65 -5.33 -12.88
CA GLN A 153 -1.79 -5.41 -12.00
C GLN A 153 -2.45 -4.04 -11.75
N MET A 154 -1.80 -2.96 -12.15
CA MET A 154 -2.14 -1.60 -11.76
C MET A 154 -3.61 -1.25 -12.08
N ASP A 155 -4.09 -1.50 -13.28
CA ASP A 155 -5.47 -1.22 -13.65
C ASP A 155 -6.46 -1.95 -12.73
N ARG A 156 -6.23 -3.25 -12.50
CA ARG A 156 -7.09 -4.06 -11.63
C ARG A 156 -7.02 -3.61 -10.16
N ALA A 157 -5.85 -3.16 -9.73
CA ALA A 157 -5.66 -2.65 -8.38
C ALA A 157 -6.41 -1.34 -8.17
N TYR A 158 -6.38 -0.43 -9.14
CA TYR A 158 -7.15 0.81 -9.09
C TYR A 158 -8.66 0.57 -9.24
N ASP A 159 -9.09 -0.36 -10.09
CA ASP A 159 -10.49 -0.80 -10.16
C ASP A 159 -11.00 -1.34 -8.81
N LEU A 160 -10.13 -2.04 -8.06
CA LEU A 160 -10.46 -2.50 -6.71
C LEU A 160 -10.66 -1.31 -5.76
N MET A 161 -9.78 -0.32 -5.83
CA MET A 161 -9.87 0.90 -5.03
C MET A 161 -11.20 1.63 -5.28
N GLU A 162 -11.54 1.87 -6.52
CA GLU A 162 -12.81 2.54 -6.89
C GLU A 162 -14.04 1.80 -6.35
N ARG A 163 -14.09 0.48 -6.55
CA ARG A 163 -15.22 -0.34 -6.07
C ARG A 163 -15.43 -0.29 -4.58
N HIS A 164 -14.37 -0.07 -3.80
CA HIS A 164 -14.42 -0.02 -2.34
C HIS A 164 -14.35 1.40 -1.77
N GLY A 165 -14.33 2.43 -2.64
CA GLY A 165 -14.37 3.83 -2.24
C GLY A 165 -13.07 4.34 -1.63
N TYR A 166 -11.93 3.80 -2.03
CA TYR A 166 -10.61 4.37 -1.74
C TYR A 166 -10.35 5.55 -2.67
N ASP A 167 -9.92 6.65 -2.14
CA ASP A 167 -9.58 7.87 -2.88
C ASP A 167 -8.11 8.29 -2.72
N ALA A 168 -7.36 7.55 -1.92
CA ALA A 168 -5.93 7.76 -1.73
C ALA A 168 -5.16 6.45 -1.69
N VAL A 169 -3.93 6.49 -2.17
CA VAL A 169 -2.99 5.36 -2.15
C VAL A 169 -1.61 5.82 -1.70
N LYS A 170 -1.01 5.07 -0.78
CA LYS A 170 0.42 5.13 -0.49
C LYS A 170 1.09 4.06 -1.32
N SER A 171 1.76 4.46 -2.39
CA SER A 171 2.59 3.56 -3.21
C SER A 171 4.06 3.81 -2.98
N GLY A 172 4.88 2.80 -3.22
CA GLY A 172 6.31 2.91 -3.08
C GLY A 172 6.99 1.55 -3.12
N TYR A 173 8.26 1.54 -2.71
CA TYR A 173 9.04 0.33 -2.69
C TYR A 173 10.22 0.40 -1.71
N VAL A 174 10.63 -0.76 -1.25
CA VAL A 174 11.85 -0.98 -0.47
C VAL A 174 12.76 -1.93 -1.24
N GLY A 175 14.05 -1.66 -1.26
CA GLY A 175 15.08 -2.53 -1.86
C GLY A 175 15.56 -2.10 -3.23
N SER A 176 16.18 -3.05 -3.95
CA SER A 176 16.71 -2.86 -5.30
C SER A 176 15.61 -3.03 -6.34
N ILE A 177 15.71 -2.28 -7.45
CA ILE A 177 14.69 -2.26 -8.48
C ILE A 177 14.85 -3.45 -9.43
N PHE A 178 13.78 -4.20 -9.65
CA PHE A 178 13.71 -5.28 -10.64
C PHE A 178 13.15 -4.78 -11.99
N PRO A 179 13.59 -5.35 -13.11
CA PRO A 179 14.47 -6.51 -13.25
C PRO A 179 15.96 -6.18 -13.28
N ARG A 180 16.37 -4.93 -13.15
CA ARG A 180 17.75 -4.51 -13.37
C ARG A 180 18.64 -4.52 -12.13
N GLY A 181 18.07 -4.71 -10.95
CA GLY A 181 18.80 -4.56 -9.70
C GLY A 181 19.29 -3.14 -9.43
N GLU A 182 18.68 -2.15 -10.08
CA GLU A 182 19.00 -0.74 -9.87
C GLU A 182 18.50 -0.27 -8.50
N HIS A 183 19.28 0.56 -7.86
CA HIS A 183 18.90 1.15 -6.59
C HIS A 183 17.82 2.22 -6.80
N HIS A 184 16.93 2.41 -5.83
CA HIS A 184 15.89 3.44 -5.86
C HIS A 184 16.41 4.89 -6.00
N TYR A 185 17.72 5.10 -5.89
CA TYR A 185 18.37 6.37 -6.22
C TYR A 185 18.67 6.55 -7.73
N GLY A 186 18.48 5.52 -8.52
CA GLY A 186 18.66 5.61 -9.97
C GLY A 186 17.63 6.57 -10.57
N GLN A 187 18.11 7.67 -11.19
CA GLN A 187 17.22 8.72 -11.71
C GLN A 187 16.24 8.19 -12.76
N TRP A 188 16.69 7.27 -13.60
CA TRP A 188 15.85 6.69 -14.65
C TRP A 188 14.63 5.95 -14.07
N MET A 189 14.83 5.15 -13.05
CA MET A 189 13.73 4.41 -12.42
C MET A 189 12.84 5.28 -11.54
N ASN A 190 13.42 6.30 -10.89
CA ASN A 190 12.59 7.27 -10.19
C ASN A 190 11.66 8.01 -11.14
N ASN A 191 12.15 8.41 -12.31
CA ASN A 191 11.30 9.02 -13.33
C ASN A 191 10.23 8.05 -13.82
N HIS A 192 10.56 6.78 -14.02
CA HIS A 192 9.59 5.76 -14.43
C HIS A 192 8.49 5.56 -13.38
N TYR A 193 8.84 5.54 -12.09
CA TYR A 193 7.85 5.43 -11.00
C TYR A 193 6.97 6.67 -10.85
N LEU A 194 7.48 7.84 -11.18
CA LEU A 194 6.72 9.09 -11.08
C LEU A 194 5.78 9.30 -12.25
N TYR A 195 6.09 8.72 -13.39
CA TYR A 195 5.27 8.80 -14.60
C TYR A 195 4.10 7.84 -14.54
#